data_3f5f121a236e73fbe8b7bea410dbdfed
#
_entry.id   3f5f121a236e73fbe8b7bea410dbdfed
#
_cell.length_a   1.000
_cell.length_b   1.000
_cell.length_c   1.000
_cell.angle_alpha   90.00
_cell.angle_beta   90.00
_cell.angle_gamma   90.00
#
_symmetry.space_group_name_H-M   'P 1'
#
loop_
_entity.id
_entity.type
_entity.pdbx_description
1 polymer ?
#
loop_
_entity_poly.entity_id
_entity_poly.type
_entity_poly.pdbx_seq_one_letter_code
_entity_poly.pdbx_strand_id
1 'polypeptide(L)'
;MAVKFLSQQWAETMSTALNSSDDFKSAASGQSAKLQQVVTDVDGGDVKYYFVLDNGAANVSLGEVEGAEATVTQNYDTAAGLQRGEVNAQQAFMQGKLKVSGNMMKLMQLQSVIGAIPKAVADVEVEY
;
A
#
# COMPACT_ATOMS: atom_id res chain seq x y z
N MET A 1 -20.60 -0.32 -3.06
CA MET A 1 -20.27 0.80 -3.97
C MET A 1 -18.77 0.85 -4.21
N ALA A 2 -18.37 1.06 -5.46
CA ALA A 2 -16.96 1.19 -5.80
C ALA A 2 -16.42 2.55 -5.33
N VAL A 3 -15.17 2.55 -4.88
CA VAL A 3 -14.46 3.78 -4.51
C VAL A 3 -13.43 4.09 -5.59
N LYS A 4 -13.23 5.37 -5.84
CA LYS A 4 -12.26 5.79 -6.85
C LYS A 4 -10.84 5.57 -6.33
N PHE A 5 -10.02 4.91 -7.14
CA PHE A 5 -8.63 4.61 -6.78
C PHE A 5 -7.86 5.90 -6.49
N LEU A 6 -7.10 5.88 -5.40
CA LEU A 6 -6.29 7.01 -4.92
C LEU A 6 -7.13 8.22 -4.47
N SER A 7 -8.40 8.03 -4.15
CA SER A 7 -9.22 9.08 -3.52
C SER A 7 -9.16 8.95 -2.01
N GLN A 8 -9.64 9.99 -1.31
CA GLN A 8 -9.75 9.96 0.15
C GLN A 8 -10.66 8.81 0.60
N GLN A 9 -11.76 8.60 -0.11
CA GLN A 9 -12.69 7.53 0.21
C GLN A 9 -12.02 6.15 0.04
N TRP A 10 -11.20 6.00 -0.99
CA TRP A 10 -10.41 4.78 -1.19
C TRP A 10 -9.49 4.54 0.01
N ALA A 11 -8.77 5.58 0.45
CA ALA A 11 -7.84 5.44 1.57
C ALA A 11 -8.58 5.01 2.86
N GLU A 12 -9.73 5.59 3.13
CA GLU A 12 -10.54 5.24 4.29
C GLU A 12 -11.06 3.81 4.19
N THR A 13 -11.52 3.41 3.01
CA THR A 13 -12.02 2.06 2.75
C THR A 13 -10.93 1.02 2.91
N MET A 14 -9.73 1.31 2.41
CA MET A 14 -8.57 0.43 2.56
C MET A 14 -8.20 0.26 4.03
N SER A 15 -8.19 1.34 4.79
CA SER A 15 -7.89 1.29 6.22
C SER A 15 -8.89 0.39 6.95
N THR A 16 -10.17 0.55 6.66
CA THR A 16 -11.23 -0.27 7.27
C THR A 16 -11.08 -1.74 6.90
N ALA A 17 -10.82 -2.03 5.62
CA ALA A 17 -10.67 -3.42 5.16
C ALA A 17 -9.47 -4.10 5.82
N LEU A 18 -8.34 -3.40 5.90
CA LEU A 18 -7.14 -3.95 6.54
C LEU A 18 -7.37 -4.23 8.02
N ASN A 19 -8.01 -3.30 8.72
CA ASN A 19 -8.27 -3.45 10.16
C ASN A 19 -9.36 -4.50 10.46
N SER A 20 -10.12 -4.90 9.45
CA SER A 20 -11.16 -5.94 9.60
C SER A 20 -10.65 -7.33 9.21
N SER A 21 -9.46 -7.45 8.67
CA SER A 21 -8.89 -8.72 8.24
C SER A 21 -8.08 -9.36 9.37
N ASP A 22 -8.51 -10.53 9.83
CA ASP A 22 -7.77 -11.26 10.86
C ASP A 22 -6.41 -11.73 10.38
N ASP A 23 -6.32 -12.14 9.12
CA ASP A 23 -5.06 -12.57 8.52
C ASP A 23 -4.05 -11.41 8.47
N PHE A 24 -4.51 -10.23 8.08
CA PHE A 24 -3.66 -9.06 8.06
C PHE A 24 -3.21 -8.67 9.46
N LYS A 25 -4.14 -8.64 10.41
CA LYS A 25 -3.82 -8.29 11.80
C LYS A 25 -2.81 -9.26 12.41
N SER A 26 -2.93 -10.54 12.11
CA SER A 26 -1.97 -11.54 12.58
C SER A 26 -0.59 -11.30 12.00
N ALA A 27 -0.51 -11.03 10.72
CA ALA A 27 0.77 -10.74 10.06
C ALA A 27 1.40 -9.45 10.60
N ALA A 28 0.58 -8.46 10.92
CA ALA A 28 1.03 -7.14 11.35
C ALA A 28 1.24 -7.03 12.88
N SER A 29 0.87 -8.05 13.64
CA SER A 29 0.98 -8.03 15.10
C SER A 29 2.43 -7.79 15.54
N GLY A 30 2.64 -6.80 16.40
CA GLY A 30 3.96 -6.43 16.88
C GLY A 30 4.80 -5.64 15.89
N GLN A 31 4.26 -5.30 14.72
CA GLN A 31 4.97 -4.54 13.69
C GLN A 31 4.54 -3.08 13.72
N SER A 32 5.50 -2.20 13.49
CA SER A 32 5.26 -0.76 13.38
C SER A 32 6.10 -0.21 12.24
N ALA A 33 5.49 0.56 11.34
CA ALA A 33 6.20 1.11 10.19
C ALA A 33 5.45 2.30 9.61
N LYS A 34 6.18 3.18 8.94
CA LYS A 34 5.62 4.27 8.15
C LYS A 34 6.21 4.17 6.76
N LEU A 35 5.36 3.98 5.76
CA LEU A 35 5.78 3.82 4.38
C LEU A 35 5.12 4.91 3.53
N GLN A 36 5.93 5.64 2.79
CA GLN A 36 5.45 6.64 1.85
C GLN A 36 5.30 6.01 0.47
N GLN A 37 4.19 6.27 -0.19
CA GLN A 37 3.92 5.79 -1.53
C GLN A 37 3.81 6.98 -2.48
N VAL A 38 4.42 6.87 -3.65
CA VAL A 38 4.31 7.87 -4.71
C VAL A 38 3.84 7.16 -5.97
N VAL A 39 2.69 7.57 -6.49
CA VAL A 39 2.16 7.02 -7.74
C VAL A 39 2.27 8.10 -8.81
N THR A 40 3.03 7.81 -9.85
CA THR A 40 3.24 8.74 -10.96
C THR A 40 2.26 8.46 -12.11
N ASP A 41 2.17 9.38 -13.05
CA ASP A 41 1.32 9.26 -14.25
C ASP A 41 -0.18 9.16 -13.92
N VAL A 42 -0.61 9.84 -12.87
CA VAL A 42 -2.03 9.94 -12.52
C VAL A 42 -2.55 11.24 -13.14
N ASP A 43 -3.21 11.14 -14.28
CA ASP A 43 -3.76 12.29 -15.02
C ASP A 43 -2.72 13.41 -15.24
N GLY A 44 -1.48 13.01 -15.56
CA GLY A 44 -0.39 13.94 -15.81
C GLY A 44 0.31 14.46 -14.58
N GLY A 45 0.04 13.90 -13.41
CA GLY A 45 0.67 14.30 -12.15
C GLY A 45 0.99 13.12 -11.26
N ASP A 46 1.35 13.41 -10.03
CA ASP A 46 1.67 12.40 -9.03
C ASP A 46 0.65 12.45 -7.90
N VAL A 47 0.31 11.28 -7.36
CA VAL A 47 -0.49 11.18 -6.15
C VAL A 47 0.37 10.51 -5.08
N LYS A 48 0.43 11.12 -3.91
CA LYS A 48 1.16 10.57 -2.77
C LYS A 48 0.16 10.09 -1.73
N TYR A 49 0.42 8.93 -1.19
CA TYR A 49 -0.31 8.44 -0.03
C TYR A 49 0.66 7.71 0.87
N TYR A 50 0.26 7.44 2.10
CA TYR A 50 1.14 6.76 3.04
C TYR A 50 0.39 5.69 3.81
N PHE A 51 1.16 4.75 4.30
CA PHE A 51 0.69 3.62 5.07
C PHE A 51 1.38 3.66 6.42
N VAL A 52 0.61 3.70 7.49
CA VAL A 52 1.13 3.64 8.85
C VAL A 52 0.66 2.34 9.48
N LEU A 53 1.61 1.56 9.95
CA LEU A 53 1.35 0.33 10.67
C LEU A 53 1.71 0.54 12.13
N ASP A 54 0.78 0.25 13.02
CA ASP A 54 0.99 0.43 14.46
C ASP A 54 0.43 -0.79 15.20
N ASN A 55 1.31 -1.73 15.51
CA ASN A 55 1.01 -2.93 16.28
C ASN A 55 -0.27 -3.64 15.81
N GLY A 56 -0.33 -3.91 14.52
CA GLY A 56 -1.46 -4.62 13.90
C GLY A 56 -2.55 -3.73 13.36
N ALA A 57 -2.57 -2.45 13.71
CA ALA A 57 -3.50 -1.49 13.15
C ALA A 57 -2.90 -0.83 11.92
N ALA A 58 -3.69 -0.63 10.88
CA ALA A 58 -3.23 0.00 9.65
C ALA A 58 -4.03 1.26 9.35
N ASN A 59 -3.34 2.27 8.83
CA ASN A 59 -3.97 3.49 8.37
C ASN A 59 -3.40 3.90 7.03
N VAL A 60 -4.26 4.09 6.04
CA VAL A 60 -3.89 4.57 4.72
C VAL A 60 -4.49 5.97 4.57
N SER A 61 -3.66 6.93 4.22
CA SER A 61 -4.08 8.33 4.07
C SER A 61 -3.38 8.97 2.89
N LEU A 62 -4.03 9.94 2.27
CA LEU A 62 -3.43 10.71 1.18
C LEU A 62 -2.45 11.74 1.75
N GLY A 63 -1.40 12.03 1.00
CA GLY A 63 -0.42 13.04 1.36
C GLY A 63 0.93 12.45 1.73
N GLU A 64 1.72 13.22 2.47
CA GLU A 64 3.06 12.84 2.90
C GLU A 64 3.09 12.58 4.39
N VAL A 65 3.85 11.56 4.80
CA VAL A 65 4.03 11.22 6.20
C VAL A 65 5.44 11.62 6.64
N GLU A 66 5.56 12.19 7.83
CA GLU A 66 6.86 12.48 8.41
C GLU A 66 7.46 11.20 9.00
N GLY A 67 8.77 11.05 8.84
CA GLY A 67 9.47 9.91 9.40
C GLY A 67 9.24 8.61 8.65
N ALA A 68 8.90 8.68 7.37
CA ALA A 68 8.74 7.47 6.56
C ALA A 68 10.05 6.66 6.56
N GLU A 69 9.94 5.38 6.87
CA GLU A 69 11.10 4.50 6.91
C GLU A 69 11.55 4.10 5.51
N ALA A 70 10.63 4.09 4.55
CA ALA A 70 10.92 3.83 3.15
C ALA A 70 9.90 4.53 2.27
N THR A 71 10.30 4.79 1.03
CA THR A 71 9.44 5.39 0.01
C THR A 71 9.40 4.46 -1.19
N VAL A 72 8.20 4.14 -1.65
CA VAL A 72 7.99 3.30 -2.84
C VAL A 72 7.38 4.17 -3.93
N THR A 73 8.03 4.21 -5.08
CA THR A 73 7.58 4.97 -6.25
C THR A 73 7.19 4.01 -7.37
N GLN A 74 6.03 4.23 -7.97
CA GLN A 74 5.49 3.38 -9.02
C GLN A 74 4.58 4.21 -9.93
N ASN A 75 4.37 3.76 -11.16
CA ASN A 75 3.41 4.44 -12.02
C ASN A 75 1.99 3.95 -11.76
N TYR A 76 1.01 4.63 -12.37
CA TYR A 76 -0.40 4.32 -12.16
C TYR A 76 -0.74 2.88 -12.57
N ASP A 77 -0.25 2.43 -13.73
CA ASP A 77 -0.54 1.09 -14.21
C ASP A 77 -0.04 0.01 -13.25
N THR A 78 1.15 0.19 -12.70
CA THR A 78 1.72 -0.73 -11.71
C THR A 78 0.90 -0.71 -10.43
N ALA A 79 0.56 0.48 -9.94
CA ALA A 79 -0.23 0.62 -8.71
C ALA A 79 -1.61 -0.02 -8.87
N ALA A 80 -2.28 0.23 -9.99
CA ALA A 80 -3.59 -0.36 -10.27
C ALA A 80 -3.50 -1.88 -10.40
N GLY A 81 -2.45 -2.39 -11.04
CA GLY A 81 -2.22 -3.82 -11.16
C GLY A 81 -2.01 -4.51 -9.82
N LEU A 82 -1.27 -3.85 -8.93
CA LEU A 82 -1.08 -4.35 -7.55
C LEU A 82 -2.41 -4.36 -6.79
N GLN A 83 -3.19 -3.30 -6.93
CA GLN A 83 -4.50 -3.19 -6.28
C GLN A 83 -5.45 -4.30 -6.76
N ARG A 84 -5.43 -4.61 -8.05
CA ARG A 84 -6.28 -5.65 -8.63
C ARG A 84 -5.77 -7.07 -8.39
N GLY A 85 -4.55 -7.20 -7.84
CA GLY A 85 -3.93 -8.50 -7.66
C GLY A 85 -3.36 -9.12 -8.93
N GLU A 86 -3.29 -8.35 -10.02
CA GLU A 86 -2.74 -8.81 -11.30
C GLU A 86 -1.21 -8.74 -11.34
N VAL A 87 -0.62 -7.87 -10.52
CA VAL A 87 0.82 -7.67 -10.44
C VAL A 87 1.28 -8.09 -9.06
N ASN A 88 2.32 -8.90 -9.01
CA ASN A 88 2.95 -9.29 -7.75
C ASN A 88 3.99 -8.24 -7.37
N ALA A 89 3.92 -7.74 -6.14
CA ALA A 89 4.82 -6.67 -5.68
C ALA A 89 6.30 -7.07 -5.76
N GLN A 90 6.60 -8.32 -5.41
CA GLN A 90 7.97 -8.81 -5.46
C GLN A 90 8.50 -8.86 -6.89
N GLN A 91 7.70 -9.34 -7.83
CA GLN A 91 8.06 -9.36 -9.24
C GLN A 91 8.20 -7.94 -9.80
N ALA A 92 7.30 -7.04 -9.42
CA ALA A 92 7.38 -5.65 -9.86
C ALA A 92 8.66 -4.99 -9.39
N PHE A 93 9.07 -5.27 -8.16
CA PHE A 93 10.35 -4.77 -7.64
C PHE A 93 11.53 -5.31 -8.44
N MET A 94 11.55 -6.61 -8.72
CA MET A 94 12.63 -7.24 -9.47
C MET A 94 12.70 -6.73 -10.91
N GLN A 95 11.57 -6.37 -11.50
CA GLN A 95 11.49 -5.85 -12.87
C GLN A 95 11.77 -4.35 -12.95
N GLY A 96 12.00 -3.69 -11.82
CA GLY A 96 12.25 -2.25 -11.78
C GLY A 96 10.99 -1.39 -11.88
N LYS A 97 9.80 -1.98 -11.76
CA LYS A 97 8.54 -1.25 -11.78
C LYS A 97 8.25 -0.55 -10.46
N LEU A 98 8.80 -1.07 -9.37
CA LEU A 98 8.75 -0.42 -8.07
C LEU A 98 10.15 0.09 -7.75
N LYS A 99 10.25 1.38 -7.49
CA LYS A 99 11.50 1.99 -7.04
C LYS A 99 11.38 2.24 -5.55
N VAL A 100 12.31 1.70 -4.79
CA VAL A 100 12.30 1.77 -3.34
C VAL A 100 13.52 2.51 -2.86
N SER A 101 13.31 3.49 -1.98
CA SER A 101 14.40 4.16 -1.28
C SER A 101 14.13 4.12 0.21
N GLY A 102 15.20 4.20 1.02
CA GLY A 102 15.10 4.17 2.47
C GLY A 102 15.55 2.83 3.04
N ASN A 103 14.89 2.39 4.11
CA ASN A 103 15.31 1.20 4.85
C ASN A 103 14.80 -0.08 4.20
N MET A 104 15.63 -0.71 3.39
CA MET A 104 15.29 -1.96 2.71
C MET A 104 15.09 -3.12 3.69
N MET A 105 15.85 -3.15 4.78
CA MET A 105 15.68 -4.20 5.77
C MET A 105 14.31 -4.17 6.41
N LYS A 106 13.78 -2.97 6.66
CA LYS A 106 12.45 -2.81 7.21
C LYS A 106 11.40 -3.37 6.25
N LEU A 107 11.56 -3.08 4.95
CA LEU A 107 10.65 -3.63 3.94
C LEU A 107 10.70 -5.14 3.89
N MET A 108 11.87 -5.73 4.02
CA MET A 108 12.01 -7.19 4.04
C MET A 108 11.31 -7.79 5.26
N GLN A 109 11.40 -7.13 6.41
CA GLN A 109 10.69 -7.57 7.61
C GLN A 109 9.17 -7.49 7.45
N LEU A 110 8.70 -6.59 6.61
CA LEU A 110 7.27 -6.38 6.38
C LEU A 110 6.70 -7.19 5.22
N GLN A 111 7.47 -8.08 4.60
CA GLN A 111 7.00 -8.86 3.46
C GLN A 111 5.71 -9.63 3.75
N SER A 112 5.61 -10.24 4.93
CA SER A 112 4.40 -10.96 5.32
C SER A 112 3.19 -10.03 5.42
N VAL A 113 3.41 -8.83 5.95
CA VAL A 113 2.35 -7.81 6.07
C VAL A 113 1.91 -7.36 4.68
N ILE A 114 2.88 -7.00 3.83
CA ILE A 114 2.61 -6.53 2.47
C ILE A 114 1.89 -7.62 1.67
N GLY A 115 2.33 -8.86 1.82
CA GLY A 115 1.71 -9.99 1.12
C GLY A 115 0.28 -10.29 1.58
N ALA A 116 -0.10 -9.86 2.78
CA ALA A 116 -1.45 -10.04 3.29
C ALA A 116 -2.42 -8.96 2.80
N ILE A 117 -1.91 -7.83 2.28
CA ILE A 117 -2.76 -6.71 1.85
C ILE A 117 -3.73 -7.09 0.74
N PRO A 118 -3.30 -7.72 -0.38
CA PRO A 118 -4.23 -8.03 -1.47
C PRO A 118 -5.42 -8.87 -1.03
N LYS A 119 -5.18 -9.85 -0.15
CA LYS A 119 -6.24 -10.72 0.35
C LYS A 119 -7.19 -9.96 1.27
N ALA A 120 -6.65 -9.08 2.10
CA ALA A 120 -7.45 -8.30 3.04
C ALA A 120 -8.39 -7.34 2.33
N VAL A 121 -8.00 -6.85 1.15
CA VAL A 121 -8.78 -5.88 0.39
C VAL A 121 -9.46 -6.47 -0.84
N ALA A 122 -9.49 -7.80 -0.96
CA ALA A 122 -10.02 -8.47 -2.14
C ALA A 122 -11.50 -8.14 -2.38
N ASP A 123 -12.26 -7.88 -1.33
CA ASP A 123 -13.68 -7.56 -1.43
C ASP A 123 -13.96 -6.07 -1.64
N VAL A 124 -12.93 -5.24 -1.63
CA VAL A 124 -13.09 -3.80 -1.87
C VAL A 124 -13.23 -3.55 -3.37
N GLU A 125 -14.34 -2.93 -3.77
CA GLU A 125 -14.55 -2.55 -5.15
C GLU A 125 -13.88 -1.20 -5.42
N VAL A 126 -13.03 -1.16 -6.44
CA VAL A 126 -12.27 0.03 -6.77
C VAL A 126 -12.51 0.40 -8.23
N GLU A 127 -12.80 1.68 -8.45
CA GLU A 127 -12.98 2.24 -9.78
C GLU A 127 -11.68 2.92 -10.22
N TYR A 128 -11.15 2.49 -11.34
CA TYR A 128 -9.86 2.96 -11.88
C TYR A 128 -10.00 4.02 -12.95
#